data_648d4eceffda76804e70c8cf6ba860ea
#
_entry.id   648d4eceffda76804e70c8cf6ba860ea
#
_cell.length_a   1.000
_cell.length_b   1.000
_cell.length_c   1.000
_cell.angle_alpha   90.00
_cell.angle_beta   90.00
_cell.angle_gamma   90.00
#
_symmetry.space_group_name_H-M   'P 1'
#
loop_
_entity.id
_entity.type
_entity.pdbx_description
1 polymer ?
#
loop_
_entity_poly.entity_id
_entity_poly.type
_entity_poly.pdbx_seq_one_letter_code
_entity_poly.pdbx_strand_id
1 'polypeptide(L)'
;MSGARPAADGRPRCPWGLSTEDYLAYHDTEWGRPVHGDDALFERLCLEAFQSGLSWLTILRRREGFRSAFAGFKISAVAEFTDADKERLLADAGIIRNRAKIDATLANAKVLAGWGEGELDALIWSYAPDPATRPAPRTLGDVPAVTPESTALAKDLKKRSIRFVGPTTAYALMQACGLVDDHLADCVARGGGR
;
A
#
# COMPACT_ATOMS: atom_id res chain seq x y z
N MET A 1 19.30 -4.54 17.31
CA MET A 1 19.57 -3.28 16.60
C MET A 1 20.13 -3.64 15.22
N SER A 2 19.37 -3.55 14.18
CA SER A 2 19.89 -3.86 12.83
C SER A 2 19.63 -2.65 11.94
N GLY A 3 20.69 -1.87 11.69
CA GLY A 3 20.74 -0.89 10.61
C GLY A 3 20.68 -1.59 9.25
N ALA A 4 20.90 -0.83 8.17
CA ALA A 4 21.01 -1.39 6.84
C ALA A 4 22.12 -2.46 6.77
N ARG A 5 21.94 -3.46 5.91
CA ARG A 5 22.88 -4.59 5.76
C ARG A 5 23.35 -4.67 4.32
N PRO A 6 24.62 -5.06 4.08
CA PRO A 6 25.12 -5.27 2.73
C PRO A 6 24.39 -6.44 2.07
N ALA A 7 23.97 -6.26 0.82
CA ALA A 7 23.48 -7.30 -0.06
C ALA A 7 24.65 -7.96 -0.81
N ALA A 8 24.37 -8.90 -1.71
CA ALA A 8 25.39 -9.60 -2.51
C ALA A 8 26.22 -8.64 -3.39
N ASP A 9 25.64 -7.49 -3.79
CA ASP A 9 26.32 -6.42 -4.54
C ASP A 9 27.13 -5.45 -3.67
N GLY A 10 27.23 -5.72 -2.35
CA GLY A 10 27.92 -4.90 -1.36
C GLY A 10 27.16 -3.63 -0.93
N ARG A 11 26.01 -3.32 -1.52
CA ARG A 11 25.25 -2.09 -1.22
C ARG A 11 24.31 -2.32 -0.02
N PRO A 12 24.25 -1.38 0.93
CA PRO A 12 23.42 -1.53 2.12
C PRO A 12 21.93 -1.33 1.81
N ARG A 13 21.10 -2.21 2.36
CA ARG A 13 19.63 -2.18 2.23
C ARG A 13 18.94 -2.45 3.55
N CYS A 14 17.67 -2.09 3.64
CA CYS A 14 16.83 -2.48 4.76
C CYS A 14 16.80 -4.02 4.90
N PRO A 15 16.99 -4.59 6.11
CA PRO A 15 17.10 -6.04 6.29
C PRO A 15 15.91 -6.84 5.75
N TRP A 16 14.70 -6.29 5.80
CA TRP A 16 13.51 -6.97 5.29
C TRP A 16 13.55 -7.16 3.76
N GLY A 17 14.11 -6.19 3.02
CA GLY A 17 14.28 -6.26 1.56
C GLY A 17 15.25 -7.33 1.10
N LEU A 18 16.09 -7.86 2.00
CA LEU A 18 17.07 -8.89 1.68
C LEU A 18 16.56 -10.33 1.93
N SER A 19 15.31 -10.50 2.37
CA SER A 19 14.80 -11.80 2.78
C SER A 19 14.43 -12.72 1.60
N THR A 20 14.07 -12.16 0.46
CA THR A 20 13.75 -12.87 -0.79
C THR A 20 14.06 -11.99 -2.00
N GLU A 21 14.19 -12.58 -3.20
CA GLU A 21 14.36 -11.84 -4.46
C GLU A 21 13.16 -10.93 -4.76
N ASP A 22 11.93 -11.41 -4.50
CA ASP A 22 10.71 -10.60 -4.66
C ASP A 22 10.75 -9.34 -3.79
N TYR A 23 11.17 -9.48 -2.53
CA TYR A 23 11.30 -8.34 -1.64
C TYR A 23 12.44 -7.40 -2.04
N LEU A 24 13.55 -7.94 -2.53
CA LEU A 24 14.67 -7.12 -2.98
C LEU A 24 14.25 -6.24 -4.16
N ALA A 25 13.58 -6.82 -5.16
CA ALA A 25 13.06 -6.10 -6.30
C ALA A 25 12.04 -5.01 -5.87
N TYR A 26 11.06 -5.38 -5.05
CA TYR A 26 10.05 -4.47 -4.53
C TYR A 26 10.66 -3.32 -3.72
N HIS A 27 11.60 -3.62 -2.81
CA HIS A 27 12.31 -2.64 -1.99
C HIS A 27 13.08 -1.63 -2.83
N ASP A 28 13.82 -2.09 -3.84
CA ASP A 28 14.71 -1.23 -4.62
C ASP A 28 13.96 -0.37 -5.65
N THR A 29 12.82 -0.85 -6.15
CA THR A 29 12.16 -0.26 -7.34
C THR A 29 10.79 0.34 -7.07
N GLU A 30 10.09 -0.06 -5.99
CA GLU A 30 8.71 0.34 -5.76
C GLU A 30 8.46 0.98 -4.40
N TRP A 31 8.82 0.31 -3.31
CA TRP A 31 8.51 0.77 -1.96
C TRP A 31 9.15 2.12 -1.65
N GLY A 32 8.35 3.06 -1.11
CA GLY A 32 8.81 4.41 -0.83
C GLY A 32 8.94 5.32 -2.07
N ARG A 33 8.45 4.87 -3.23
CA ARG A 33 8.39 5.70 -4.45
C ARG A 33 7.04 6.40 -4.54
N PRO A 34 7.00 7.67 -4.98
CA PRO A 34 5.73 8.38 -5.15
C PRO A 34 4.80 7.65 -6.12
N VAL A 35 3.57 7.41 -5.67
CA VAL A 35 2.49 6.85 -6.47
C VAL A 35 1.38 7.88 -6.56
N HIS A 36 0.98 8.21 -7.78
CA HIS A 36 -0.10 9.15 -8.09
C HIS A 36 -1.15 8.51 -8.99
N GLY A 37 -2.32 9.13 -9.00
CA GLY A 37 -3.48 8.69 -9.76
C GLY A 37 -4.41 7.77 -8.96
N ASP A 38 -5.71 8.04 -9.08
CA ASP A 38 -6.76 7.42 -8.25
C ASP A 38 -6.77 5.90 -8.36
N ASP A 39 -6.67 5.34 -9.57
CA ASP A 39 -6.67 3.88 -9.78
C ASP A 39 -5.43 3.21 -9.16
N ALA A 40 -4.25 3.84 -9.30
CA ALA A 40 -3.01 3.31 -8.74
C ALA A 40 -3.03 3.35 -7.20
N LEU A 41 -3.54 4.41 -6.62
CA LEU A 41 -3.71 4.53 -5.17
C LEU A 41 -4.81 3.61 -4.64
N PHE A 42 -5.88 3.41 -5.40
CA PHE A 42 -6.91 2.41 -5.08
C PHE A 42 -6.33 0.98 -5.08
N GLU A 43 -5.50 0.62 -6.07
CA GLU A 43 -4.77 -0.67 -6.05
C GLU A 43 -3.97 -0.83 -4.76
N ARG A 44 -3.13 0.15 -4.39
CA ARG A 44 -2.30 0.08 -3.19
C ARG A 44 -3.15 -0.02 -1.92
N LEU A 45 -4.19 0.79 -1.82
CA LEU A 45 -5.14 0.77 -0.69
C LEU A 45 -5.76 -0.63 -0.50
N CYS A 46 -6.21 -1.24 -1.60
CA CYS A 46 -6.79 -2.59 -1.58
C CYS A 46 -5.76 -3.65 -1.19
N LEU A 47 -4.57 -3.63 -1.76
CA LEU A 47 -3.53 -4.60 -1.47
C LEU A 47 -3.08 -4.53 0.00
N GLU A 48 -2.94 -3.33 0.57
CA GLU A 48 -2.65 -3.15 2.00
C GLU A 48 -3.81 -3.64 2.89
N ALA A 49 -5.06 -3.42 2.48
CA ALA A 49 -6.21 -3.98 3.18
C ALA A 49 -6.22 -5.53 3.13
N PHE A 50 -5.88 -6.11 1.98
CA PHE A 50 -5.76 -7.56 1.84
C PHE A 50 -4.59 -8.15 2.66
N GLN A 51 -3.52 -7.39 2.87
CA GLN A 51 -2.39 -7.81 3.69
C GLN A 51 -2.77 -7.99 5.16
N SER A 52 -3.76 -7.29 5.69
CA SER A 52 -4.13 -7.36 7.11
C SER A 52 -4.25 -8.82 7.59
N GLY A 53 -3.39 -9.20 8.57
CA GLY A 53 -3.29 -10.56 9.08
C GLY A 53 -2.44 -11.54 8.24
N LEU A 54 -1.76 -11.05 7.20
CA LEU A 54 -0.90 -11.83 6.32
C LEU A 54 0.48 -11.15 6.15
N SER A 55 1.45 -11.88 5.57
CA SER A 55 2.71 -11.25 5.16
C SER A 55 2.54 -10.48 3.85
N TRP A 56 3.27 -9.36 3.70
CA TRP A 56 3.29 -8.62 2.44
C TRP A 56 3.77 -9.50 1.27
N LEU A 57 4.73 -10.39 1.50
CA LEU A 57 5.21 -11.33 0.49
C LEU A 57 4.08 -12.17 -0.11
N THR A 58 3.11 -12.58 0.71
CA THR A 58 1.93 -13.32 0.24
C THR A 58 1.10 -12.50 -0.74
N ILE A 59 0.93 -11.21 -0.47
CA ILE A 59 0.20 -10.28 -1.35
C ILE A 59 1.02 -9.96 -2.60
N LEU A 60 2.31 -9.65 -2.44
CA LEU A 60 3.22 -9.32 -3.52
C LEU A 60 3.27 -10.41 -4.60
N ARG A 61 3.38 -11.67 -4.20
CA ARG A 61 3.38 -12.83 -5.10
C ARG A 61 2.05 -13.09 -5.81
N ARG A 62 0.94 -12.58 -5.26
CA ARG A 62 -0.40 -12.71 -5.83
C ARG A 62 -0.86 -11.43 -6.54
N ARG A 63 -0.02 -10.39 -6.60
CA ARG A 63 -0.41 -9.08 -7.11
C ARG A 63 -0.98 -9.13 -8.53
N GLU A 64 -0.36 -9.91 -9.42
CA GLU A 64 -0.87 -10.08 -10.78
C GLU A 64 -2.24 -10.80 -10.82
N GLY A 65 -2.43 -11.78 -9.94
CA GLY A 65 -3.74 -12.40 -9.73
C GLY A 65 -4.79 -11.39 -9.27
N PHE A 66 -4.44 -10.53 -8.32
CA PHE A 66 -5.32 -9.45 -7.88
C PHE A 66 -5.63 -8.46 -9.02
N ARG A 67 -4.64 -8.04 -9.79
CA ARG A 67 -4.84 -7.16 -10.95
C ARG A 67 -5.79 -7.77 -11.96
N SER A 68 -5.57 -9.03 -12.31
CA SER A 68 -6.46 -9.77 -13.22
C SER A 68 -7.88 -9.87 -12.67
N ALA A 69 -8.02 -10.26 -11.40
CA ALA A 69 -9.31 -10.47 -10.74
C ALA A 69 -10.15 -9.19 -10.61
N PHE A 70 -9.50 -8.05 -10.35
CA PHE A 70 -10.13 -6.75 -10.11
C PHE A 70 -9.97 -5.77 -11.29
N ALA A 71 -9.92 -6.27 -12.54
CA ALA A 71 -9.89 -5.45 -13.75
C ALA A 71 -8.80 -4.34 -13.73
N GLY A 72 -7.58 -4.69 -13.26
CA GLY A 72 -6.47 -3.75 -13.12
C GLY A 72 -6.69 -2.67 -12.06
N PHE A 73 -7.62 -2.88 -11.14
CA PHE A 73 -8.05 -1.91 -10.12
C PHE A 73 -8.55 -0.59 -10.69
N LYS A 74 -9.07 -0.60 -11.91
CA LYS A 74 -9.80 0.56 -12.44
C LYS A 74 -11.06 0.77 -11.62
N ILE A 75 -11.13 1.88 -10.93
CA ILE A 75 -12.25 2.21 -10.01
C ILE A 75 -13.58 2.09 -10.72
N SER A 76 -13.70 2.67 -11.93
CA SER A 76 -14.93 2.63 -12.72
C SER A 76 -15.37 1.19 -13.07
N ALA A 77 -14.41 0.32 -13.42
CA ALA A 77 -14.72 -1.06 -13.76
C ALA A 77 -15.10 -1.90 -12.53
N VAL A 78 -14.37 -1.74 -11.42
CA VAL A 78 -14.66 -2.47 -10.17
C VAL A 78 -15.98 -2.03 -9.55
N ALA A 79 -16.37 -0.75 -9.69
CA ALA A 79 -17.64 -0.22 -9.21
C ALA A 79 -18.86 -0.89 -9.86
N GLU A 80 -18.71 -1.36 -11.11
CA GLU A 80 -19.76 -2.06 -11.87
C GLU A 80 -19.85 -3.57 -11.57
N PHE A 81 -18.96 -4.10 -10.72
CA PHE A 81 -18.98 -5.53 -10.38
C PHE A 81 -20.29 -5.92 -9.69
N THR A 82 -20.84 -7.04 -10.15
CA THR A 82 -22.11 -7.63 -9.73
C THR A 82 -21.92 -8.70 -8.65
N ASP A 83 -23.01 -9.27 -8.16
CA ASP A 83 -22.95 -10.44 -7.27
C ASP A 83 -22.29 -11.65 -7.95
N ALA A 84 -22.46 -11.82 -9.26
CA ALA A 84 -21.77 -12.86 -10.03
C ALA A 84 -20.24 -12.66 -10.02
N ASP A 85 -19.77 -11.42 -10.15
CA ASP A 85 -18.35 -11.09 -10.03
C ASP A 85 -17.83 -11.37 -8.61
N LYS A 86 -18.61 -11.05 -7.60
CA LYS A 86 -18.26 -11.37 -6.22
C LYS A 86 -18.10 -12.87 -6.00
N GLU A 87 -19.01 -13.70 -6.51
CA GLU A 87 -18.88 -15.17 -6.41
C GLU A 87 -17.66 -15.67 -7.21
N ARG A 88 -17.37 -15.10 -8.37
CA ARG A 88 -16.14 -15.36 -9.14
C ARG A 88 -14.89 -15.07 -8.30
N LEU A 89 -14.83 -13.90 -7.63
CA LEU A 89 -13.71 -13.53 -6.77
C LEU A 89 -13.54 -14.47 -5.59
N LEU A 90 -14.64 -14.94 -4.98
CA LEU A 90 -14.61 -15.88 -3.86
C LEU A 90 -14.14 -17.29 -4.28
N ALA A 91 -14.28 -17.64 -5.55
CA ALA A 91 -13.79 -18.89 -6.13
C ALA A 91 -12.36 -18.80 -6.65
N ASP A 92 -11.80 -17.59 -6.85
CA ASP A 92 -10.50 -17.38 -7.47
C ASP A 92 -9.34 -17.71 -6.51
N ALA A 93 -8.59 -18.77 -6.81
CA ALA A 93 -7.41 -19.18 -6.06
C ALA A 93 -6.19 -18.24 -6.25
N GLY A 94 -6.22 -17.38 -7.25
CA GLY A 94 -5.18 -16.39 -7.52
C GLY A 94 -5.11 -15.26 -6.49
N ILE A 95 -6.20 -15.05 -5.73
CA ILE A 95 -6.30 -14.00 -4.73
C ILE A 95 -6.52 -14.54 -3.32
N ILE A 96 -6.56 -13.65 -2.33
CA ILE A 96 -6.99 -13.99 -0.97
C ILE A 96 -8.52 -13.98 -0.92
N ARG A 97 -9.12 -15.17 -0.81
CA ARG A 97 -10.58 -15.39 -0.81
C ARG A 97 -11.20 -15.03 0.54
N ASN A 98 -11.13 -13.77 0.92
CA ASN A 98 -11.74 -13.26 2.14
C ASN A 98 -12.96 -12.39 1.79
N ARG A 99 -14.16 -12.88 2.12
CA ARG A 99 -15.44 -12.22 1.80
C ARG A 99 -15.48 -10.78 2.29
N ALA A 100 -15.09 -10.51 3.52
CA ALA A 100 -15.15 -9.16 4.09
C ALA A 100 -14.22 -8.17 3.37
N LYS A 101 -13.03 -8.61 2.95
CA LYS A 101 -12.07 -7.79 2.20
C LYS A 101 -12.54 -7.56 0.76
N ILE A 102 -13.11 -8.58 0.12
CA ILE A 102 -13.72 -8.45 -1.22
C ILE A 102 -14.89 -7.47 -1.15
N ASP A 103 -15.83 -7.65 -0.21
CA ASP A 103 -16.97 -6.74 -0.03
C ASP A 103 -16.53 -5.30 0.23
N ALA A 104 -15.47 -5.10 1.02
CA ALA A 104 -14.92 -3.78 1.27
C ALA A 104 -14.34 -3.16 -0.01
N THR A 105 -13.60 -3.93 -0.82
CA THR A 105 -13.03 -3.45 -2.09
C THR A 105 -14.12 -3.00 -3.05
N LEU A 106 -15.18 -3.81 -3.23
CA LEU A 106 -16.31 -3.47 -4.11
C LEU A 106 -17.07 -2.24 -3.60
N ALA A 107 -17.29 -2.15 -2.28
CA ALA A 107 -17.96 -1.00 -1.68
C ALA A 107 -17.12 0.28 -1.82
N ASN A 108 -15.79 0.18 -1.63
CA ASN A 108 -14.87 1.30 -1.78
C ASN A 108 -14.84 1.81 -3.24
N ALA A 109 -14.80 0.90 -4.22
CA ALA A 109 -14.85 1.28 -5.64
C ALA A 109 -16.13 2.06 -5.98
N LYS A 110 -17.30 1.61 -5.47
CA LYS A 110 -18.59 2.31 -5.67
C LYS A 110 -18.60 3.70 -5.07
N VAL A 111 -18.00 3.87 -3.90
CA VAL A 111 -17.85 5.20 -3.27
C VAL A 111 -16.95 6.09 -4.11
N LEU A 112 -15.77 5.58 -4.49
CA LEU A 112 -14.77 6.33 -5.23
C LEU A 112 -15.21 6.68 -6.65
N ALA A 113 -16.02 5.86 -7.29
CA ALA A 113 -16.60 6.16 -8.61
C ALA A 113 -17.51 7.40 -8.61
N GLY A 114 -17.99 7.81 -7.44
CA GLY A 114 -18.76 9.06 -7.26
C GLY A 114 -17.89 10.28 -6.94
N TRP A 115 -16.57 10.12 -6.81
CA TRP A 115 -15.64 11.23 -6.52
C TRP A 115 -15.19 11.90 -7.82
N GLY A 116 -14.65 13.12 -7.70
CA GLY A 116 -14.01 13.81 -8.82
C GLY A 116 -12.68 13.17 -9.20
N GLU A 117 -12.27 13.32 -10.45
CA GLU A 117 -10.96 12.87 -10.93
C GLU A 117 -9.83 13.52 -10.13
N GLY A 118 -8.89 12.71 -9.64
CA GLY A 118 -7.78 13.14 -8.78
C GLY A 118 -8.17 13.40 -7.32
N GLU A 119 -9.42 13.21 -6.92
CA GLU A 119 -9.86 13.51 -5.55
C GLU A 119 -9.26 12.53 -4.52
N LEU A 120 -9.10 11.24 -4.87
CA LEU A 120 -8.44 10.27 -3.98
C LEU A 120 -6.95 10.59 -3.86
N ASP A 121 -6.29 10.91 -4.96
CA ASP A 121 -4.88 11.32 -4.99
C ASP A 121 -4.67 12.56 -4.10
N ALA A 122 -5.42 13.62 -4.34
CA ALA A 122 -5.33 14.85 -3.56
C ALA A 122 -5.60 14.61 -2.06
N LEU A 123 -6.58 13.78 -1.73
CA LEU A 123 -6.89 13.44 -0.35
C LEU A 123 -5.73 12.72 0.32
N ILE A 124 -5.22 11.63 -0.28
CA ILE A 124 -4.13 10.82 0.31
C ILE A 124 -2.89 11.69 0.48
N TRP A 125 -2.47 12.41 -0.55
CA TRP A 125 -1.27 13.23 -0.52
C TRP A 125 -1.37 14.45 0.40
N SER A 126 -2.58 14.92 0.73
CA SER A 126 -2.77 15.99 1.72
C SER A 126 -2.32 15.60 3.14
N TYR A 127 -2.15 14.30 3.40
CA TYR A 127 -1.63 13.77 4.67
C TYR A 127 -0.14 13.46 4.64
N ALA A 128 0.57 13.76 3.55
CA ALA A 128 2.03 13.59 3.51
C ALA A 128 2.68 14.58 4.50
N PRO A 129 3.48 14.10 5.46
CA PRO A 129 4.19 14.99 6.36
C PRO A 129 5.30 15.73 5.63
N ASP A 130 5.73 16.88 6.16
CA ASP A 130 6.92 17.56 5.67
C ASP A 130 8.15 16.66 5.88
N PRO A 131 8.85 16.26 4.80
CA PRO A 131 10.04 15.42 4.90
C PRO A 131 11.14 16.01 5.77
N ALA A 132 11.24 17.35 5.86
CA ALA A 132 12.24 18.03 6.67
C ALA A 132 12.02 17.81 8.19
N THR A 133 10.81 17.49 8.60
CA THR A 133 10.47 17.24 10.01
C THR A 133 10.67 15.78 10.43
N ARG A 134 10.98 14.88 9.49
CA ARG A 134 11.11 13.44 9.75
C ARG A 134 12.57 13.01 9.72
N PRO A 135 13.16 12.61 10.86
CA PRO A 135 14.49 12.02 10.87
C PRO A 135 14.50 10.69 10.12
N ALA A 136 15.60 10.40 9.41
CA ALA A 136 15.80 9.12 8.79
C ALA A 136 15.89 8.01 9.86
N PRO A 137 15.11 6.90 9.77
CA PRO A 137 15.22 5.80 10.70
C PRO A 137 16.60 5.13 10.58
N ARG A 138 17.24 4.83 11.70
CA ARG A 138 18.54 4.14 11.74
C ARG A 138 18.40 2.64 11.91
N THR A 139 17.30 2.22 12.50
CA THR A 139 16.97 0.82 12.74
C THR A 139 15.52 0.55 12.40
N LEU A 140 15.14 -0.72 12.21
CA LEU A 140 13.74 -1.09 12.01
C LEU A 140 12.85 -0.72 13.21
N GLY A 141 13.42 -0.61 14.41
CA GLY A 141 12.70 -0.20 15.61
C GLY A 141 12.34 1.30 15.63
N ASP A 142 12.99 2.11 14.80
CA ASP A 142 12.68 3.54 14.70
C ASP A 142 11.51 3.82 13.74
N VAL A 143 11.10 2.81 12.96
CA VAL A 143 9.96 2.91 12.03
C VAL A 143 8.67 2.69 12.82
N PRO A 144 7.79 3.70 12.91
CA PRO A 144 6.54 3.55 13.66
C PRO A 144 5.55 2.66 12.91
N ALA A 145 4.66 2.01 13.66
CA ALA A 145 3.54 1.27 13.06
C ALA A 145 2.34 2.17 12.71
N VAL A 146 2.26 3.35 13.34
CA VAL A 146 1.16 4.33 13.22
C VAL A 146 1.72 5.72 13.52
N THR A 147 1.21 6.73 12.81
CA THR A 147 1.53 8.14 13.04
C THR A 147 0.26 8.97 13.22
N PRO A 148 0.35 10.23 13.69
CA PRO A 148 -0.78 11.15 13.71
C PRO A 148 -1.44 11.32 12.33
N GLU A 149 -0.63 11.44 11.27
CA GLU A 149 -1.08 11.61 9.89
C GLU A 149 -1.83 10.36 9.41
N SER A 150 -1.29 9.16 9.62
CA SER A 150 -1.97 7.91 9.24
C SER A 150 -3.27 7.70 9.99
N THR A 151 -3.32 8.13 11.25
CA THR A 151 -4.54 8.08 12.07
C THR A 151 -5.59 9.06 11.53
N ALA A 152 -5.16 10.27 11.15
CA ALA A 152 -6.05 11.27 10.57
C ALA A 152 -6.56 10.84 9.19
N LEU A 153 -5.68 10.33 8.33
CA LEU A 153 -6.05 9.76 7.01
C LEU A 153 -7.07 8.63 7.17
N ALA A 154 -6.82 7.65 8.03
CA ALA A 154 -7.76 6.55 8.26
C ALA A 154 -9.12 7.03 8.75
N LYS A 155 -9.15 8.04 9.64
CA LYS A 155 -10.38 8.64 10.13
C LYS A 155 -11.16 9.37 9.02
N ASP A 156 -10.47 10.09 8.15
CA ASP A 156 -11.10 10.80 7.04
C ASP A 156 -11.64 9.84 5.99
N LEU A 157 -10.85 8.85 5.58
CA LEU A 157 -11.30 7.77 4.69
C LEU A 157 -12.56 7.09 5.24
N LYS A 158 -12.59 6.77 6.54
CA LYS A 158 -13.74 6.17 7.19
C LYS A 158 -14.97 7.07 7.17
N LYS A 159 -14.83 8.38 7.40
CA LYS A 159 -15.92 9.36 7.30
C LYS A 159 -16.50 9.41 5.89
N ARG A 160 -15.67 9.20 4.87
CA ARG A 160 -16.06 9.16 3.47
C ARG A 160 -16.52 7.77 3.02
N SER A 161 -16.84 6.88 3.97
CA SER A 161 -17.35 5.52 3.74
C SER A 161 -16.35 4.53 3.13
N ILE A 162 -15.07 4.83 3.10
CA ILE A 162 -14.02 3.89 2.73
C ILE A 162 -13.80 2.91 3.88
N ARG A 163 -13.81 1.62 3.56
CA ARG A 163 -13.80 0.52 4.51
C ARG A 163 -12.45 -0.20 4.55
N PHE A 164 -12.21 -0.90 5.65
CA PHE A 164 -11.06 -1.79 5.84
C PHE A 164 -9.70 -1.06 5.89
N VAL A 165 -9.69 0.23 6.22
CA VAL A 165 -8.49 1.06 6.35
C VAL A 165 -8.41 1.61 7.76
N GLY A 166 -7.62 0.94 8.60
CA GLY A 166 -7.25 1.43 9.93
C GLY A 166 -5.95 2.25 9.91
N PRO A 167 -5.53 2.85 11.03
CA PRO A 167 -4.32 3.66 11.10
C PRO A 167 -3.04 2.92 10.65
N THR A 168 -2.90 1.64 11.00
CA THR A 168 -1.76 0.80 10.57
C THR A 168 -1.77 0.56 9.07
N THR A 169 -2.94 0.24 8.48
CA THR A 169 -3.09 0.05 7.03
C THR A 169 -2.83 1.35 6.29
N ALA A 170 -3.33 2.48 6.81
CA ALA A 170 -3.06 3.80 6.25
C ALA A 170 -1.57 4.14 6.29
N TYR A 171 -0.86 3.79 7.38
CA TYR A 171 0.58 4.01 7.45
C TYR A 171 1.35 3.14 6.44
N ALA A 172 0.99 1.85 6.30
CA ALA A 172 1.58 0.97 5.30
C ALA A 172 1.36 1.52 3.87
N LEU A 173 0.16 2.05 3.58
CA LEU A 173 -0.11 2.76 2.32
C LEU A 173 0.81 3.98 2.14
N MET A 174 0.99 4.80 3.17
CA MET A 174 1.87 5.97 3.12
C MET A 174 3.32 5.58 2.83
N GLN A 175 3.81 4.49 3.43
CA GLN A 175 5.13 3.94 3.14
C GLN A 175 5.23 3.40 1.72
N ALA A 176 4.29 2.57 1.29
CA ALA A 176 4.30 1.94 -0.03
C ALA A 176 4.22 2.97 -1.17
N CYS A 177 3.48 4.06 -0.96
CA CYS A 177 3.25 5.11 -1.97
C CYS A 177 4.21 6.30 -1.86
N GLY A 178 5.21 6.26 -0.99
CA GLY A 178 6.23 7.30 -0.90
C GLY A 178 5.79 8.61 -0.25
N LEU A 179 4.64 8.65 0.44
CA LEU A 179 4.26 9.79 1.29
C LEU A 179 5.27 9.97 2.43
N VAL A 180 5.88 8.89 2.85
CA VAL A 180 6.99 8.85 3.80
C VAL A 180 8.12 7.98 3.23
N ASP A 181 9.36 8.36 3.48
CA ASP A 181 10.53 7.57 3.14
C ASP A 181 11.09 6.93 4.42
N ASP A 182 10.70 5.69 4.66
CA ASP A 182 11.14 4.90 5.82
C ASP A 182 12.26 3.89 5.49
N HIS A 183 12.91 4.05 4.34
CA HIS A 183 14.21 3.39 4.15
C HIS A 183 15.18 3.83 5.25
N LEU A 184 15.99 2.90 5.74
CA LEU A 184 16.98 3.21 6.76
C LEU A 184 17.99 4.26 6.27
N ALA A 185 18.56 5.03 7.18
CA ALA A 185 19.45 6.14 6.86
C ALA A 185 20.58 5.78 5.90
N ASP A 186 21.12 4.56 6.06
CA ASP A 186 22.25 4.06 5.25
C ASP A 186 21.78 3.22 4.04
N CYS A 187 20.47 3.11 3.81
CA CYS A 187 19.92 2.30 2.72
C CYS A 187 20.13 2.98 1.36
N VAL A 188 20.61 2.21 0.39
CA VAL A 188 20.86 2.70 -0.99
C VAL A 188 19.58 3.17 -1.70
N ALA A 189 18.41 2.66 -1.32
CA ALA A 189 17.13 3.04 -1.91
C ALA A 189 16.56 4.35 -1.34
N ARG A 190 17.12 4.85 -0.22
CA ARG A 190 16.67 6.09 0.41
C ARG A 190 16.85 7.29 -0.52
N GLY A 191 15.84 8.17 -0.57
CA GLY A 191 15.85 9.40 -1.38
C GLY A 191 15.68 9.17 -2.88
N GLY A 192 15.59 7.94 -3.34
CA GLY A 192 15.47 7.64 -4.76
C GLY A 192 14.11 7.95 -5.40
N GLY A 193 13.17 8.48 -4.65
CA GLY A 193 11.84 8.90 -5.11
C GLY A 193 11.63 10.42 -5.16
N ARG A 194 12.67 11.20 -4.92
CA ARG A 194 12.61 12.68 -4.90
C ARG A 194 13.16 13.25 -6.20
#